data_fa3646ae86d23a8893102de974d624b4
#
_entry.id   fa3646ae86d23a8893102de974d624b4
#
_cell.length_a   1.000
_cell.length_b   1.000
_cell.length_c   1.000
_cell.angle_alpha   90.00
_cell.angle_beta   90.00
_cell.angle_gamma   90.00
#
_symmetry.space_group_name_H-M   'P 1'
#
loop_
_entity.id
_entity.type
_entity.pdbx_description
1 polymer ?
#
loop_
_entity_poly.entity_id
_entity_poly.type
_entity_poly.pdbx_seq_one_letter_code
_entity_poly.pdbx_strand_id
1 'polypeptide(L)'
;MNRNWWQKEVAYQIYPRSFSDSNNDGIGDLQGIIQKMDYLENLGITLIWLSPMYPSPMADNGYDISDYYGISSDFGTMADFDELIEEAKKRNIKVILDLVVNHTSDEHAWFQDVLKNPQSRFRDFYIIKEGREVPTNWRSNFGGSVWEKLPGEDAYYFHAFHKKQPDLNWENPELRKEIYQMIRFWLNKGIAGFRVDAINFIKKDLTWTNLPADGADQLAKVTKASRNMPGMSDFLNELKEKAFAGFDIVTVAEAAGVNYPNLSEFIGETGYFDMIFDFKWADLDVKSGSEWFYRINWSWNDLRTLIFKQQEAMQEAGWSANFIENHDQPRATTKYLKEQAQQPNAVKTFGAMYFFLRGTPFIYQGQELRSEERRVGK
;
A
#
# COMPACT_ATOMS: atom_id res chain seq x y z
N MET A 1 1.62 -19.80 -24.13
CA MET A 1 2.12 -19.31 -22.84
C MET A 1 1.13 -19.75 -21.79
N ASN A 2 1.56 -20.53 -20.81
CA ASN A 2 0.74 -20.77 -19.63
C ASN A 2 0.63 -19.43 -18.88
N ARG A 3 -0.59 -18.91 -18.74
CA ARG A 3 -0.83 -17.71 -17.95
C ARG A 3 -0.90 -18.08 -16.48
N ASN A 4 -0.23 -17.32 -15.62
CA ASN A 4 -0.40 -17.44 -14.18
C ASN A 4 -1.87 -17.17 -13.82
N TRP A 5 -2.38 -17.80 -12.76
CA TRP A 5 -3.80 -17.73 -12.41
C TRP A 5 -4.26 -16.27 -12.21
N TRP A 6 -3.46 -15.43 -11.55
CA TRP A 6 -3.77 -14.05 -11.24
C TRP A 6 -3.89 -13.12 -12.47
N GLN A 7 -3.36 -13.51 -13.63
CA GLN A 7 -3.52 -12.76 -14.88
C GLN A 7 -4.93 -12.83 -15.47
N LYS A 8 -5.80 -13.65 -14.92
CA LYS A 8 -7.18 -13.85 -15.37
C LYS A 8 -8.20 -13.27 -14.40
N GLU A 9 -7.72 -12.78 -13.26
CA GLU A 9 -8.58 -12.32 -12.20
C GLU A 9 -9.10 -10.90 -12.45
N VAL A 10 -10.22 -10.58 -11.81
CA VAL A 10 -10.77 -9.22 -11.66
C VAL A 10 -10.74 -8.91 -10.18
N ALA A 11 -9.91 -7.94 -9.81
CA ALA A 11 -9.71 -7.58 -8.42
C ALA A 11 -10.67 -6.47 -7.96
N TYR A 12 -11.14 -6.57 -6.72
CA TYR A 12 -11.98 -5.58 -6.08
C TYR A 12 -11.36 -5.19 -4.74
N GLN A 13 -11.01 -3.91 -4.57
CA GLN A 13 -10.48 -3.39 -3.32
C GLN A 13 -11.63 -3.08 -2.37
N ILE A 14 -11.57 -3.68 -1.18
CA ILE A 14 -12.48 -3.42 -0.07
C ILE A 14 -11.72 -2.69 1.05
N TYR A 15 -12.23 -1.55 1.45
CA TYR A 15 -11.84 -0.88 2.68
C TYR A 15 -12.86 -1.29 3.77
N PRO A 16 -12.50 -2.16 4.73
CA PRO A 16 -13.48 -2.79 5.63
C PRO A 16 -14.39 -1.78 6.31
N ARG A 17 -13.78 -0.73 6.87
CA ARG A 17 -14.47 0.32 7.65
C ARG A 17 -15.67 0.96 6.93
N SER A 18 -15.65 1.03 5.60
CA SER A 18 -16.64 1.79 4.82
C SER A 18 -17.37 0.96 3.77
N PHE A 19 -17.24 -0.37 3.78
CA PHE A 19 -17.86 -1.22 2.77
C PHE A 19 -19.27 -1.66 3.13
N SER A 20 -19.44 -2.37 4.24
CA SER A 20 -20.76 -2.86 4.68
C SER A 20 -20.74 -3.09 6.19
N ASP A 21 -21.66 -2.44 6.88
CA ASP A 21 -21.88 -2.52 8.32
C ASP A 21 -22.94 -3.59 8.60
N SER A 22 -22.59 -4.67 9.30
CA SER A 22 -23.47 -5.80 9.57
C SER A 22 -24.26 -5.64 10.87
N ASN A 23 -23.77 -4.83 11.81
CA ASN A 23 -24.30 -4.70 13.17
C ASN A 23 -24.97 -3.34 13.46
N ASN A 24 -24.92 -2.41 12.48
CA ASN A 24 -25.49 -1.04 12.53
C ASN A 24 -24.79 -0.13 13.57
N ASP A 25 -23.50 -0.29 13.78
CA ASP A 25 -22.70 0.61 14.62
C ASP A 25 -22.09 1.80 13.86
N GLY A 26 -22.24 1.83 12.54
CA GLY A 26 -21.71 2.86 11.64
C GLY A 26 -20.33 2.53 11.09
N ILE A 27 -19.76 1.35 11.39
CA ILE A 27 -18.46 0.88 10.93
C ILE A 27 -18.68 -0.41 10.12
N GLY A 28 -18.11 -0.47 8.92
CA GLY A 28 -18.12 -1.69 8.13
C GLY A 28 -17.23 -2.76 8.76
N ASP A 29 -17.59 -4.03 8.58
CA ASP A 29 -16.95 -5.17 9.24
C ASP A 29 -16.82 -6.40 8.34
N LEU A 30 -16.13 -7.45 8.82
CA LEU A 30 -15.91 -8.69 8.06
C LEU A 30 -17.21 -9.44 7.78
N GLN A 31 -18.16 -9.43 8.72
CA GLN A 31 -19.48 -10.04 8.53
C GLN A 31 -20.30 -9.29 7.46
N GLY A 32 -20.16 -7.97 7.37
CA GLY A 32 -20.74 -7.17 6.31
C GLY A 32 -20.14 -7.52 4.94
N ILE A 33 -18.84 -7.80 4.87
CA ILE A 33 -18.20 -8.29 3.64
C ILE A 33 -18.76 -9.67 3.26
N ILE A 34 -18.87 -10.59 4.22
CA ILE A 34 -19.44 -11.93 4.01
C ILE A 34 -20.86 -11.83 3.45
N GLN A 35 -21.71 -10.98 4.00
CA GLN A 35 -23.08 -10.75 3.52
C GLN A 35 -23.14 -10.21 2.08
N LYS A 36 -22.05 -9.62 1.57
CA LYS A 36 -21.95 -9.09 0.20
C LYS A 36 -21.23 -10.01 -0.79
N MET A 37 -20.85 -11.22 -0.38
CA MET A 37 -20.11 -12.14 -1.25
C MET A 37 -20.89 -12.53 -2.51
N ASP A 38 -22.20 -12.76 -2.43
CA ASP A 38 -23.04 -13.04 -3.60
C ASP A 38 -23.12 -11.85 -4.56
N TYR A 39 -23.12 -10.63 -4.02
CA TYR A 39 -23.03 -9.43 -4.84
C TYR A 39 -21.71 -9.36 -5.60
N LEU A 40 -20.58 -9.61 -4.93
CA LEU A 40 -19.26 -9.58 -5.55
C LEU A 40 -19.11 -10.70 -6.61
N GLU A 41 -19.59 -11.91 -6.32
CA GLU A 41 -19.62 -13.02 -7.28
C GLU A 41 -20.44 -12.64 -8.52
N ASN A 42 -21.65 -12.12 -8.34
CA ASN A 42 -22.52 -11.69 -9.45
C ASN A 42 -21.94 -10.51 -10.26
N LEU A 43 -21.10 -9.68 -9.65
CA LEU A 43 -20.37 -8.62 -10.34
C LEU A 43 -19.20 -9.18 -11.17
N GLY A 44 -18.84 -10.46 -10.98
CA GLY A 44 -17.73 -11.13 -11.68
C GLY A 44 -16.38 -10.92 -11.02
N ILE A 45 -16.36 -10.57 -9.73
CA ILE A 45 -15.13 -10.42 -8.94
C ILE A 45 -14.57 -11.81 -8.62
N THR A 46 -13.27 -11.97 -8.81
CA THR A 46 -12.55 -13.24 -8.58
C THR A 46 -11.37 -13.07 -7.63
N LEU A 47 -11.01 -11.83 -7.29
CA LEU A 47 -9.97 -11.49 -6.34
C LEU A 47 -10.41 -10.30 -5.47
N ILE A 48 -10.35 -10.43 -4.16
CA ILE A 48 -10.56 -9.32 -3.23
C ILE A 48 -9.21 -8.86 -2.69
N TRP A 49 -8.93 -7.56 -2.79
CA TRP A 49 -7.89 -6.91 -2.02
C TRP A 49 -8.54 -6.27 -0.79
N LEU A 50 -8.24 -6.84 0.38
CA LEU A 50 -8.72 -6.34 1.66
C LEU A 50 -7.68 -5.36 2.22
N SER A 51 -8.05 -4.08 2.30
CA SER A 51 -7.25 -3.03 2.97
C SER A 51 -7.09 -3.33 4.46
N PRO A 52 -6.16 -2.68 5.20
CA PRO A 52 -5.78 -3.12 6.53
C PRO A 52 -6.97 -3.35 7.47
N MET A 53 -7.01 -4.54 8.04
CA MET A 53 -8.02 -5.00 9.00
C MET A 53 -7.43 -5.29 10.39
N TYR A 54 -6.14 -5.06 10.51
CA TYR A 54 -5.37 -5.34 11.73
C TYR A 54 -5.71 -4.36 12.85
N PRO A 55 -5.42 -4.69 14.12
CA PRO A 55 -5.48 -3.72 15.21
C PRO A 55 -4.64 -2.48 14.90
N SER A 56 -5.26 -1.32 15.04
CA SER A 56 -4.66 -0.03 14.72
C SER A 56 -5.33 1.07 15.52
N PRO A 57 -4.60 2.07 16.04
CA PRO A 57 -5.20 3.29 16.62
C PRO A 57 -5.75 4.24 15.55
N MET A 58 -5.73 3.87 14.28
CA MET A 58 -6.31 4.62 13.14
C MET A 58 -5.72 6.02 12.93
N ALA A 59 -4.46 6.24 13.32
CA ALA A 59 -3.76 7.50 13.05
C ALA A 59 -3.54 7.71 11.54
N ASP A 60 -3.41 6.62 10.79
CA ASP A 60 -3.36 6.58 9.33
C ASP A 60 -4.34 5.55 8.75
N ASN A 61 -5.58 5.58 9.26
CA ASN A 61 -6.71 4.80 8.76
C ASN A 61 -6.45 3.27 8.64
N GLY A 62 -5.64 2.70 9.54
CA GLY A 62 -5.34 1.27 9.59
C GLY A 62 -3.94 0.91 9.09
N TYR A 63 -3.23 1.83 8.40
CA TYR A 63 -1.85 1.60 7.97
C TYR A 63 -0.83 1.75 9.12
N ASP A 64 -1.24 2.26 10.28
CA ASP A 64 -0.49 2.27 11.54
C ASP A 64 -0.84 1.01 12.36
N ILE A 65 -0.24 -0.13 12.00
CA ILE A 65 -0.57 -1.45 12.57
C ILE A 65 0.06 -1.61 13.95
N SER A 66 -0.77 -1.94 14.96
CA SER A 66 -0.32 -2.19 16.33
C SER A 66 -0.16 -3.68 16.68
N ASP A 67 -0.76 -4.57 15.89
CA ASP A 67 -0.60 -6.02 16.00
C ASP A 67 -0.76 -6.68 14.63
N TYR A 68 0.29 -7.33 14.15
CA TYR A 68 0.29 -8.01 12.85
C TYR A 68 -0.48 -9.33 12.82
N TYR A 69 -0.84 -9.90 13.97
CA TYR A 69 -1.46 -11.22 14.08
C TYR A 69 -2.94 -11.18 14.45
N GLY A 70 -3.46 -10.01 14.77
CA GLY A 70 -4.84 -9.79 15.19
C GLY A 70 -5.75 -9.26 14.08
N ILE A 71 -7.05 -9.30 14.37
CA ILE A 71 -8.09 -8.55 13.66
C ILE A 71 -8.53 -7.41 14.57
N SER A 72 -8.72 -6.20 14.03
CA SER A 72 -9.27 -5.08 14.81
C SER A 72 -10.66 -5.45 15.33
N SER A 73 -10.92 -5.17 16.61
CA SER A 73 -12.24 -5.37 17.21
C SER A 73 -13.35 -4.59 16.51
N ASP A 74 -13.01 -3.49 15.82
CA ASP A 74 -13.95 -2.72 15.00
C ASP A 74 -14.46 -3.54 13.79
N PHE A 75 -13.66 -4.50 13.30
CA PHE A 75 -13.95 -5.26 12.09
C PHE A 75 -14.37 -6.70 12.36
N GLY A 76 -14.22 -7.19 13.59
CA GLY A 76 -14.60 -8.53 13.98
C GLY A 76 -13.49 -9.30 14.67
N THR A 77 -13.48 -10.62 14.47
CA THR A 77 -12.58 -11.56 15.12
C THR A 77 -11.79 -12.38 14.10
N MET A 78 -10.82 -13.16 14.58
CA MET A 78 -10.12 -14.14 13.74
C MET A 78 -11.06 -15.22 13.19
N ALA A 79 -12.13 -15.56 13.93
CA ALA A 79 -13.13 -16.51 13.45
C ALA A 79 -13.95 -15.93 12.27
N ASP A 80 -14.29 -14.64 12.32
CA ASP A 80 -14.96 -13.95 11.21
C ASP A 80 -14.04 -13.89 9.96
N PHE A 81 -12.73 -13.71 10.19
CA PHE A 81 -11.77 -13.77 9.09
C PHE A 81 -11.67 -15.17 8.47
N ASP A 82 -11.59 -16.21 9.30
CA ASP A 82 -11.55 -17.59 8.82
C ASP A 82 -12.85 -17.92 8.03
N GLU A 83 -14.01 -17.46 8.50
CA GLU A 83 -15.29 -17.57 7.79
C GLU A 83 -15.26 -16.83 6.44
N LEU A 84 -14.71 -15.60 6.40
CA LEU A 84 -14.56 -14.82 5.16
C LEU A 84 -13.76 -15.61 4.11
N ILE A 85 -12.63 -16.21 4.51
CA ILE A 85 -11.78 -17.01 3.61
C ILE A 85 -12.55 -18.22 3.07
N GLU A 86 -13.30 -18.92 3.93
CA GLU A 86 -14.11 -20.09 3.51
C GLU A 86 -15.26 -19.69 2.58
N GLU A 87 -15.96 -18.57 2.84
CA GLU A 87 -17.04 -18.08 1.99
C GLU A 87 -16.53 -17.57 0.64
N ALA A 88 -15.36 -16.94 0.60
CA ALA A 88 -14.69 -16.55 -0.64
C ALA A 88 -14.31 -17.80 -1.46
N LYS A 89 -13.73 -18.80 -0.82
CA LYS A 89 -13.34 -20.05 -1.47
C LYS A 89 -14.51 -20.81 -2.09
N LYS A 90 -15.68 -20.85 -1.44
CA LYS A 90 -16.90 -21.46 -1.99
C LYS A 90 -17.33 -20.85 -3.33
N ARG A 91 -17.00 -19.57 -3.55
CA ARG A 91 -17.33 -18.78 -4.76
C ARG A 91 -16.15 -18.64 -5.73
N ASN A 92 -15.06 -19.38 -5.51
CA ASN A 92 -13.80 -19.23 -6.26
C ASN A 92 -13.24 -17.80 -6.25
N ILE A 93 -13.54 -17.04 -5.23
CA ILE A 93 -12.96 -15.71 -4.97
C ILE A 93 -11.73 -15.88 -4.11
N LYS A 94 -10.62 -15.30 -4.50
CA LYS A 94 -9.36 -15.26 -3.73
C LYS A 94 -9.28 -13.99 -2.92
N VAL A 95 -8.54 -14.01 -1.83
CA VAL A 95 -8.36 -12.84 -0.96
C VAL A 95 -6.86 -12.55 -0.82
N ILE A 96 -6.46 -11.32 -1.08
CA ILE A 96 -5.13 -10.79 -0.73
C ILE A 96 -5.26 -9.71 0.33
N LEU A 97 -4.25 -9.59 1.18
CA LEU A 97 -4.21 -8.62 2.27
C LEU A 97 -3.22 -7.50 1.97
N ASP A 98 -3.36 -6.39 2.69
CA ASP A 98 -2.31 -5.36 2.74
C ASP A 98 -1.15 -5.84 3.62
N LEU A 99 0.07 -5.70 3.13
CA LEU A 99 1.32 -5.99 3.83
C LEU A 99 2.05 -4.66 4.08
N VAL A 100 1.94 -4.14 5.29
CA VAL A 100 2.54 -2.88 5.71
C VAL A 100 3.77 -3.18 6.55
N VAL A 101 4.96 -3.09 5.97
CA VAL A 101 6.21 -3.51 6.60
C VAL A 101 7.32 -2.46 6.57
N ASN A 102 7.02 -1.24 6.12
CA ASN A 102 7.94 -0.13 6.25
C ASN A 102 7.98 0.42 7.68
N HIS A 103 6.86 0.36 8.40
CA HIS A 103 6.67 0.95 9.74
C HIS A 103 5.64 0.14 10.53
N THR A 104 5.55 0.41 11.82
CA THR A 104 4.44 -0.03 12.68
C THR A 104 3.70 1.18 13.25
N SER A 105 2.59 0.97 13.97
CA SER A 105 2.09 1.97 14.90
C SER A 105 3.10 2.25 16.03
N ASP A 106 3.08 3.45 16.58
CA ASP A 106 3.73 3.75 17.86
C ASP A 106 3.11 2.97 19.03
N GLU A 107 1.91 2.42 18.86
CA GLU A 107 1.24 1.55 19.84
C GLU A 107 1.57 0.05 19.65
N HIS A 108 2.39 -0.31 18.65
CA HIS A 108 2.86 -1.69 18.49
C HIS A 108 3.67 -2.15 19.71
N ALA A 109 3.47 -3.39 20.12
CA ALA A 109 4.11 -3.94 21.33
C ALA A 109 5.63 -3.78 21.33
N TRP A 110 6.30 -3.91 20.19
CA TRP A 110 7.74 -3.70 20.05
C TRP A 110 8.13 -2.25 20.37
N PHE A 111 7.42 -1.27 19.81
CA PHE A 111 7.75 0.14 20.05
C PHE A 111 7.37 0.57 21.48
N GLN A 112 6.26 0.06 22.00
CA GLN A 112 5.87 0.29 23.40
C GLN A 112 6.89 -0.25 24.41
N ASP A 113 7.56 -1.37 24.09
CA ASP A 113 8.67 -1.86 24.92
C ASP A 113 9.90 -0.94 24.82
N VAL A 114 10.22 -0.44 23.61
CA VAL A 114 11.29 0.55 23.41
C VAL A 114 11.05 1.82 24.24
N LEU A 115 9.82 2.34 24.26
CA LEU A 115 9.48 3.54 25.04
C LEU A 115 9.62 3.34 26.56
N LYS A 116 9.45 2.12 27.05
CA LYS A 116 9.51 1.79 28.49
C LYS A 116 10.89 1.34 28.95
N ASN A 117 11.68 0.80 28.05
CA ASN A 117 12.96 0.18 28.34
C ASN A 117 14.03 0.57 27.31
N PRO A 118 14.95 1.49 27.64
CA PRO A 118 16.07 1.85 26.75
C PRO A 118 16.96 0.68 26.33
N GLN A 119 16.92 -0.45 27.08
CA GLN A 119 17.64 -1.68 26.77
C GLN A 119 16.73 -2.75 26.11
N SER A 120 15.61 -2.33 25.55
CA SER A 120 14.71 -3.23 24.85
C SER A 120 15.42 -3.97 23.72
N ARG A 121 15.18 -5.28 23.61
CA ARG A 121 15.66 -6.08 22.46
C ARG A 121 15.09 -5.59 21.13
N PHE A 122 13.98 -4.83 21.15
CA PHE A 122 13.32 -4.30 19.97
C PHE A 122 13.85 -2.92 19.57
N ARG A 123 14.80 -2.33 20.32
CA ARG A 123 15.34 -1.00 20.00
C ARG A 123 15.92 -0.96 18.58
N ASP A 124 16.66 -1.99 18.19
CA ASP A 124 17.27 -2.11 16.87
C ASP A 124 16.26 -2.54 15.77
N PHE A 125 15.00 -2.82 16.14
CA PHE A 125 13.92 -3.02 15.15
C PHE A 125 13.46 -1.71 14.51
N TYR A 126 13.76 -0.60 15.16
CA TYR A 126 13.42 0.74 14.69
C TYR A 126 14.67 1.55 14.35
N ILE A 127 14.50 2.54 13.50
CA ILE A 127 15.58 3.47 13.17
C ILE A 127 15.61 4.53 14.26
N ILE A 128 16.56 4.39 15.18
CA ILE A 128 16.78 5.30 16.30
C ILE A 128 18.20 5.87 16.20
N LYS A 129 18.35 7.16 16.46
CA LYS A 129 19.62 7.88 16.49
C LYS A 129 19.82 8.58 17.83
N GLU A 130 20.93 8.25 18.48
CA GLU A 130 21.38 8.89 19.69
C GLU A 130 21.88 10.32 19.39
N GLY A 131 21.56 11.27 20.22
CA GLY A 131 22.01 12.67 20.10
C GLY A 131 21.00 13.66 20.63
N ARG A 132 21.47 14.89 20.90
CA ARG A 132 20.64 16.00 21.39
C ARG A 132 20.02 16.83 20.29
N GLU A 133 20.59 16.75 19.08
CA GLU A 133 20.15 17.49 17.90
C GLU A 133 19.43 16.58 16.94
N VAL A 134 18.51 17.14 16.15
CA VAL A 134 17.80 16.42 15.10
C VAL A 134 18.81 15.88 14.08
N PRO A 135 18.82 14.57 13.79
CA PRO A 135 19.88 13.94 13.00
C PRO A 135 20.04 14.44 11.56
N THR A 136 18.92 14.77 10.88
CA THR A 136 18.94 15.29 9.51
C THR A 136 17.83 16.32 9.27
N ASN A 137 17.96 17.09 8.20
CA ASN A 137 16.93 18.01 7.74
C ASN A 137 15.90 17.36 6.79
N TRP A 138 15.59 16.09 6.98
CA TRP A 138 14.64 15.42 6.07
C TRP A 138 13.20 15.69 6.49
N ARG A 139 12.34 15.87 5.48
CA ARG A 139 10.90 16.11 5.64
C ARG A 139 10.11 14.85 5.39
N SER A 140 9.21 14.52 6.30
CA SER A 140 8.24 13.44 6.18
C SER A 140 7.32 13.63 4.97
N ASN A 141 6.82 12.53 4.41
CA ASN A 141 5.81 12.57 3.36
C ASN A 141 4.51 13.27 3.81
N PHE A 142 4.24 13.32 5.11
CA PHE A 142 3.07 14.00 5.69
C PHE A 142 3.41 15.40 6.23
N GLY A 143 4.65 15.85 6.00
CA GLY A 143 5.12 17.17 6.43
C GLY A 143 5.84 17.14 7.78
N GLY A 144 6.59 18.20 8.08
CA GLY A 144 7.43 18.29 9.26
C GLY A 144 8.71 17.44 9.18
N SER A 145 9.46 17.38 10.29
CA SER A 145 10.65 16.54 10.40
C SER A 145 10.29 15.05 10.33
N VAL A 146 11.20 14.22 9.81
CA VAL A 146 11.13 12.75 9.91
C VAL A 146 11.58 12.22 11.29
N TRP A 147 11.95 13.09 12.19
CA TRP A 147 12.52 12.73 13.49
C TRP A 147 11.65 13.24 14.64
N GLU A 148 11.29 12.33 15.52
CA GLU A 148 10.63 12.65 16.79
C GLU A 148 11.51 12.22 17.97
N LYS A 149 11.58 13.06 19.01
CA LYS A 149 12.38 12.78 20.19
C LYS A 149 11.76 11.66 21.03
N LEU A 150 12.58 10.68 21.41
CA LEU A 150 12.16 9.67 22.37
C LEU A 150 11.95 10.30 23.77
N PRO A 151 10.82 10.00 24.44
CA PRO A 151 10.54 10.55 25.77
C PRO A 151 11.62 10.16 26.78
N GLY A 152 12.21 11.18 27.46
CA GLY A 152 13.19 10.96 28.50
C GLY A 152 14.61 10.63 28.04
N GLU A 153 14.87 10.59 26.76
CA GLU A 153 16.17 10.24 26.16
C GLU A 153 16.73 11.36 25.28
N ASP A 154 18.06 11.43 25.14
CA ASP A 154 18.72 12.20 24.10
C ASP A 154 18.84 11.32 22.83
N ALA A 155 17.69 10.96 22.26
CA ALA A 155 17.58 10.13 21.08
C ALA A 155 16.33 10.48 20.28
N TYR A 156 16.35 10.15 18.98
CA TYR A 156 15.24 10.39 18.05
C TYR A 156 14.93 9.11 17.28
N TYR A 157 13.63 8.82 17.08
CA TYR A 157 13.19 7.80 16.14
C TYR A 157 12.80 8.41 14.81
N PHE A 158 12.95 7.63 13.75
CA PHE A 158 12.66 8.02 12.38
C PHE A 158 11.26 7.60 11.96
N HIS A 159 10.57 8.46 11.18
CA HIS A 159 9.32 8.14 10.51
C HIS A 159 9.26 8.80 9.12
N ALA A 160 9.14 8.02 8.07
CA ALA A 160 8.99 8.55 6.71
C ALA A 160 7.58 9.10 6.44
N PHE A 161 6.57 8.64 7.20
CA PHE A 161 5.16 9.00 7.10
C PHE A 161 4.68 9.73 8.36
N HIS A 162 3.59 9.29 8.97
CA HIS A 162 3.08 9.92 10.18
C HIS A 162 4.02 9.71 11.38
N LYS A 163 4.10 10.69 12.27
CA LYS A 163 4.94 10.57 13.50
C LYS A 163 4.56 9.40 14.42
N LYS A 164 3.31 8.91 14.31
CA LYS A 164 2.86 7.68 14.98
C LYS A 164 3.16 6.39 14.20
N GLN A 165 3.99 6.49 13.16
CA GLN A 165 4.40 5.35 12.34
C GLN A 165 5.94 5.25 12.34
N PRO A 166 6.57 4.83 13.45
CA PRO A 166 8.02 4.63 13.50
C PRO A 166 8.47 3.60 12.46
N ASP A 167 9.46 3.99 11.64
CA ASP A 167 9.97 3.16 10.56
C ASP A 167 10.80 2.00 11.10
N LEU A 168 10.61 0.83 10.49
CA LEU A 168 11.34 -0.38 10.81
C LEU A 168 12.73 -0.37 10.18
N ASN A 169 13.68 -0.91 10.92
CA ASN A 169 15.09 -1.02 10.53
C ASN A 169 15.35 -2.32 9.76
N TRP A 170 15.13 -2.31 8.46
CA TRP A 170 15.35 -3.49 7.60
C TRP A 170 16.83 -3.97 7.52
N GLU A 171 17.79 -3.20 8.03
CA GLU A 171 19.15 -3.68 8.20
C GLU A 171 19.25 -4.78 9.27
N ASN A 172 18.30 -4.82 10.21
CA ASN A 172 18.29 -5.81 11.28
C ASN A 172 17.74 -7.17 10.78
N PRO A 173 18.52 -8.27 10.76
CA PRO A 173 18.06 -9.56 10.27
C PRO A 173 17.00 -10.22 11.18
N GLU A 174 16.99 -9.95 12.49
CA GLU A 174 15.99 -10.50 13.39
C GLU A 174 14.60 -9.85 13.13
N LEU A 175 14.58 -8.55 12.83
CA LEU A 175 13.34 -7.90 12.38
C LEU A 175 12.82 -8.58 11.10
N ARG A 176 13.66 -8.75 10.08
CA ARG A 176 13.24 -9.38 8.81
C ARG A 176 12.67 -10.77 9.05
N LYS A 177 13.27 -11.55 9.94
CA LYS A 177 12.79 -12.88 10.31
C LYS A 177 11.39 -12.84 10.94
N GLU A 178 11.11 -11.89 11.84
CA GLU A 178 9.77 -11.70 12.41
C GLU A 178 8.74 -11.32 11.32
N ILE A 179 9.10 -10.44 10.40
CA ILE A 179 8.25 -10.08 9.25
C ILE A 179 7.95 -11.32 8.39
N TYR A 180 8.94 -12.16 8.08
CA TYR A 180 8.72 -13.36 7.28
C TYR A 180 7.84 -14.39 7.97
N GLN A 181 7.94 -14.52 9.29
CA GLN A 181 7.05 -15.38 10.08
C GLN A 181 5.61 -14.89 10.03
N MET A 182 5.40 -13.58 10.18
CA MET A 182 4.08 -12.95 10.07
C MET A 182 3.46 -13.16 8.69
N ILE A 183 4.22 -12.96 7.61
CA ILE A 183 3.75 -13.21 6.25
C ILE A 183 3.30 -14.66 6.09
N ARG A 184 4.12 -15.61 6.52
CA ARG A 184 3.80 -17.05 6.43
C ARG A 184 2.61 -17.44 7.32
N PHE A 185 2.39 -16.76 8.44
CA PHE A 185 1.20 -16.96 9.26
C PHE A 185 -0.08 -16.69 8.44
N TRP A 186 -0.16 -15.54 7.76
CA TRP A 186 -1.32 -15.20 6.95
C TRP A 186 -1.47 -16.09 5.71
N LEU A 187 -0.38 -16.46 5.05
CA LEU A 187 -0.42 -17.39 3.93
C LEU A 187 -0.96 -18.77 4.36
N ASN A 188 -0.58 -19.25 5.54
CA ASN A 188 -1.12 -20.49 6.11
C ASN A 188 -2.60 -20.38 6.51
N LYS A 189 -3.14 -19.18 6.69
CA LYS A 189 -4.56 -18.91 6.86
C LYS A 189 -5.36 -19.06 5.55
N GLY A 190 -4.69 -19.26 4.41
CA GLY A 190 -5.32 -19.52 3.13
C GLY A 190 -5.56 -18.30 2.25
N ILE A 191 -4.94 -17.18 2.55
CA ILE A 191 -4.96 -16.03 1.64
C ILE A 191 -4.17 -16.32 0.36
N ALA A 192 -4.48 -15.62 -0.71
CA ALA A 192 -3.87 -15.81 -2.02
C ALA A 192 -2.70 -14.85 -2.29
N GLY A 193 -2.25 -14.08 -1.31
CA GLY A 193 -1.12 -13.18 -1.47
C GLY A 193 -1.29 -11.82 -0.80
N PHE A 194 -0.52 -10.84 -1.30
CA PHE A 194 -0.47 -9.52 -0.69
C PHE A 194 -0.39 -8.37 -1.70
N ARG A 195 -1.04 -7.27 -1.37
CA ARG A 195 -0.64 -5.95 -1.83
C ARG A 195 0.40 -5.39 -0.85
N VAL A 196 1.57 -5.05 -1.34
CA VAL A 196 2.71 -4.68 -0.49
C VAL A 196 2.87 -3.17 -0.48
N ASP A 197 2.56 -2.60 0.68
CA ASP A 197 2.50 -1.17 0.93
C ASP A 197 3.89 -0.53 0.96
N ALA A 198 4.04 0.62 0.29
CA ALA A 198 5.22 1.49 0.34
C ALA A 198 6.58 0.74 0.34
N ILE A 199 6.64 -0.41 -0.34
CA ILE A 199 7.76 -1.37 -0.21
C ILE A 199 9.11 -0.79 -0.65
N ASN A 200 9.09 0.20 -1.49
CA ASN A 200 10.31 0.85 -1.95
C ASN A 200 10.87 1.91 -0.99
N PHE A 201 10.28 2.04 0.20
CA PHE A 201 10.78 2.88 1.30
C PHE A 201 11.55 2.11 2.38
N ILE A 202 11.60 0.77 2.35
CA ILE A 202 12.21 -0.04 3.41
C ILE A 202 13.71 0.18 3.58
N LYS A 203 14.42 0.62 2.54
CA LYS A 203 15.86 0.98 2.59
C LYS A 203 16.02 2.49 2.73
N LYS A 204 16.95 2.92 3.62
CA LYS A 204 17.28 4.32 3.84
C LYS A 204 18.73 4.59 3.43
N ASP A 205 19.04 5.86 3.16
CA ASP A 205 20.42 6.32 3.06
C ASP A 205 21.07 6.32 4.45
N LEU A 206 21.95 5.38 4.68
CA LEU A 206 22.60 5.17 5.97
C LEU A 206 23.69 6.22 6.29
N THR A 207 24.00 7.13 5.38
CA THR A 207 24.95 8.21 5.63
C THR A 207 24.39 9.23 6.61
N TRP A 208 23.06 9.34 6.70
CA TRP A 208 22.34 10.25 7.59
C TRP A 208 22.83 11.69 7.47
N THR A 209 23.02 12.18 6.24
CA THR A 209 23.51 13.51 5.97
C THR A 209 22.37 14.46 5.59
N ASN A 210 22.55 15.75 5.89
CA ASN A 210 21.64 16.77 5.43
C ASN A 210 21.64 16.84 3.91
N LEU A 211 20.46 17.04 3.33
CA LEU A 211 20.25 17.20 1.90
C LEU A 211 19.94 18.68 1.56
N PRO A 212 20.17 19.12 0.33
CA PRO A 212 19.74 20.44 -0.13
C PRO A 212 18.23 20.61 0.08
N ALA A 213 17.85 21.62 0.86
CA ALA A 213 16.45 21.94 1.15
C ALA A 213 15.67 22.18 -0.16
N ASP A 214 14.42 21.74 -0.20
CA ASP A 214 13.55 21.85 -1.37
C ASP A 214 12.18 22.47 -1.04
N GLY A 215 12.00 22.95 0.19
CA GLY A 215 10.80 23.63 0.67
C GLY A 215 11.12 24.90 1.46
N ALA A 216 10.10 25.72 1.68
CA ALA A 216 10.20 26.93 2.50
C ALA A 216 10.51 26.65 3.98
N ASP A 217 10.25 25.43 4.41
CA ASP A 217 10.54 24.91 5.75
C ASP A 217 12.02 24.56 5.99
N GLN A 218 12.89 24.78 5.01
CA GLN A 218 14.31 24.45 5.03
C GLN A 218 14.60 22.94 5.17
N LEU A 219 13.61 22.09 4.92
CA LEU A 219 13.75 20.65 4.92
C LEU A 219 13.89 20.11 3.48
N ALA A 220 14.36 18.89 3.36
CA ALA A 220 14.48 18.14 2.11
C ALA A 220 13.56 16.92 2.12
N LYS A 221 12.86 16.64 1.03
CA LYS A 221 11.97 15.47 0.93
C LYS A 221 12.68 14.18 1.28
N VAL A 222 12.10 13.41 2.20
CA VAL A 222 12.61 12.09 2.62
C VAL A 222 12.73 11.10 1.46
N THR A 223 11.92 11.23 0.42
CA THR A 223 11.97 10.38 -0.77
C THR A 223 13.33 10.38 -1.47
N LYS A 224 14.15 11.43 -1.29
CA LYS A 224 15.51 11.50 -1.83
C LYS A 224 16.50 10.58 -1.10
N ALA A 225 16.17 10.16 0.12
CA ALA A 225 17.04 9.37 1.00
C ALA A 225 16.39 8.06 1.49
N SER A 226 15.18 7.74 1.02
CA SER A 226 14.47 6.54 1.48
C SER A 226 13.64 5.85 0.39
N ARG A 227 13.66 6.32 -0.86
CA ARG A 227 12.87 5.70 -1.91
C ARG A 227 13.74 5.11 -3.01
N ASN A 228 13.57 3.82 -3.31
CA ASN A 228 14.35 3.09 -4.32
C ASN A 228 15.87 3.18 -4.05
N MET A 229 16.28 3.09 -2.79
CA MET A 229 17.70 3.22 -2.41
C MET A 229 18.53 2.02 -2.85
N PRO A 230 19.81 2.24 -3.22
CA PRO A 230 20.73 1.14 -3.54
C PRO A 230 20.81 0.09 -2.42
N GLY A 231 20.86 -1.20 -2.79
CA GLY A 231 20.87 -2.32 -1.84
C GLY A 231 19.47 -2.75 -1.34
N MET A 232 18.39 -2.09 -1.77
CA MET A 232 17.02 -2.53 -1.49
C MET A 232 16.76 -3.91 -2.11
N SER A 233 17.35 -4.20 -3.25
CA SER A 233 17.28 -5.49 -3.96
C SER A 233 17.58 -6.69 -3.08
N ASP A 234 18.54 -6.56 -2.15
CA ASP A 234 18.92 -7.66 -1.26
C ASP A 234 17.76 -8.02 -0.32
N PHE A 235 17.10 -7.01 0.24
CA PHE A 235 15.93 -7.22 1.10
C PHE A 235 14.73 -7.78 0.34
N LEU A 236 14.48 -7.32 -0.89
CA LEU A 236 13.36 -7.79 -1.70
C LEU A 236 13.57 -9.23 -2.20
N ASN A 237 14.80 -9.60 -2.56
CA ASN A 237 15.14 -10.97 -2.90
C ASN A 237 15.02 -11.89 -1.68
N GLU A 238 15.52 -11.47 -0.51
CA GLU A 238 15.38 -12.23 0.73
C GLU A 238 13.90 -12.41 1.12
N LEU A 239 13.09 -11.35 1.01
CA LEU A 239 11.64 -11.40 1.22
C LEU A 239 10.98 -12.45 0.31
N LYS A 240 11.27 -12.39 -0.99
CA LYS A 240 10.75 -13.36 -1.98
C LYS A 240 11.15 -14.79 -1.63
N GLU A 241 12.41 -15.01 -1.30
CA GLU A 241 12.95 -16.34 -0.98
C GLU A 241 12.43 -16.88 0.36
N LYS A 242 12.41 -16.06 1.42
CA LYS A 242 12.13 -16.52 2.78
C LYS A 242 10.65 -16.48 3.15
N ALA A 243 9.90 -15.51 2.63
CA ALA A 243 8.50 -15.34 2.99
C ALA A 243 7.54 -15.97 1.99
N PHE A 244 7.75 -15.78 0.69
CA PHE A 244 6.79 -16.15 -0.35
C PHE A 244 7.04 -17.52 -0.98
N ALA A 245 8.30 -17.98 -1.01
CA ALA A 245 8.64 -19.24 -1.66
C ALA A 245 7.87 -20.43 -1.07
N GLY A 246 7.35 -21.29 -1.97
CA GLY A 246 6.59 -22.48 -1.61
C GLY A 246 5.06 -22.25 -1.56
N PHE A 247 4.58 -21.03 -1.81
CA PHE A 247 3.16 -20.70 -1.93
C PHE A 247 2.82 -20.30 -3.36
N ASP A 248 1.65 -20.73 -3.86
CA ASP A 248 1.07 -20.28 -5.13
C ASP A 248 0.23 -19.02 -4.89
N ILE A 249 0.88 -17.87 -4.86
CA ILE A 249 0.31 -16.59 -4.48
C ILE A 249 0.51 -15.53 -5.55
N VAL A 250 -0.12 -14.38 -5.34
CA VAL A 250 0.14 -13.15 -6.08
C VAL A 250 0.62 -12.05 -5.16
N THR A 251 1.60 -11.30 -5.63
CA THR A 251 2.14 -10.12 -4.95
C THR A 251 2.01 -8.89 -5.83
N VAL A 252 1.45 -7.81 -5.27
CA VAL A 252 1.21 -6.55 -5.98
C VAL A 252 1.94 -5.44 -5.24
N ALA A 253 3.00 -4.89 -5.85
CA ALA A 253 3.79 -3.85 -5.20
C ALA A 253 3.17 -2.47 -5.34
N GLU A 254 3.12 -1.73 -4.24
CA GLU A 254 3.07 -0.28 -4.27
C GLU A 254 4.49 0.27 -4.23
N ALA A 255 5.03 0.60 -5.40
CA ALA A 255 6.39 1.09 -5.55
C ALA A 255 6.42 2.36 -6.41
N ALA A 256 5.95 3.47 -5.82
CA ALA A 256 5.89 4.76 -6.51
C ALA A 256 7.28 5.22 -6.97
N GLY A 257 7.34 5.81 -8.17
CA GLY A 257 8.57 6.38 -8.73
C GLY A 257 9.53 5.36 -9.36
N VAL A 258 9.11 4.12 -9.56
CA VAL A 258 9.86 3.17 -10.40
C VAL A 258 9.83 3.64 -11.85
N ASN A 259 11.00 3.80 -12.45
CA ASN A 259 11.14 4.16 -13.87
C ASN A 259 10.93 2.93 -14.76
N TYR A 260 10.38 3.14 -15.96
CA TYR A 260 10.13 2.03 -16.89
C TYR A 260 11.37 1.20 -17.24
N PRO A 261 12.58 1.77 -17.43
CA PRO A 261 13.78 0.97 -17.64
C PRO A 261 14.13 -0.01 -16.51
N ASN A 262 13.72 0.29 -15.27
CA ASN A 262 13.98 -0.55 -14.09
C ASN A 262 12.79 -1.45 -13.72
N LEU A 263 11.73 -1.42 -14.52
CA LEU A 263 10.49 -2.12 -14.20
C LEU A 263 10.66 -3.64 -14.13
N SER A 264 11.53 -4.22 -14.96
CA SER A 264 11.86 -5.64 -14.98
C SER A 264 12.57 -6.15 -13.71
N GLU A 265 13.13 -5.23 -12.90
CA GLU A 265 13.63 -5.60 -11.56
C GLU A 265 12.48 -5.87 -10.59
N PHE A 266 11.37 -5.15 -10.76
CA PHE A 266 10.22 -5.22 -9.86
C PHE A 266 9.24 -6.31 -10.25
N ILE A 267 8.97 -6.51 -11.55
CA ILE A 267 7.94 -7.43 -12.03
C ILE A 267 8.47 -8.34 -13.16
N GLY A 268 7.75 -9.42 -13.45
CA GLY A 268 8.11 -10.41 -14.45
C GLY A 268 8.69 -11.69 -13.82
N GLU A 269 9.27 -12.56 -14.64
CA GLU A 269 9.74 -13.88 -14.17
C GLU A 269 10.80 -13.79 -13.08
N THR A 270 11.69 -12.82 -13.19
CA THR A 270 12.79 -12.59 -12.23
C THR A 270 12.52 -11.44 -11.27
N GLY A 271 11.44 -10.69 -11.46
CA GLY A 271 11.09 -9.55 -10.62
C GLY A 271 10.80 -9.93 -9.16
N TYR A 272 10.85 -8.94 -8.29
CA TYR A 272 10.57 -9.14 -6.86
C TYR A 272 9.10 -9.49 -6.60
N PHE A 273 8.18 -8.98 -7.44
CA PHE A 273 6.73 -9.09 -7.33
C PHE A 273 6.11 -9.55 -8.65
N ASP A 274 4.86 -9.98 -8.61
CA ASP A 274 4.12 -10.41 -9.79
C ASP A 274 3.55 -9.24 -10.59
N MET A 275 3.09 -8.22 -9.87
CA MET A 275 2.47 -7.01 -10.42
C MET A 275 2.93 -5.76 -9.67
N ILE A 276 2.74 -4.61 -10.32
CA ILE A 276 2.96 -3.29 -9.71
C ILE A 276 1.82 -2.35 -10.07
N PHE A 277 1.45 -1.48 -9.13
CA PHE A 277 0.62 -0.31 -9.40
C PHE A 277 1.50 0.79 -10.02
N ASP A 278 1.15 1.24 -11.22
CA ASP A 278 1.80 2.39 -11.85
C ASP A 278 1.00 3.67 -11.59
N PHE A 279 1.56 4.55 -10.77
CA PHE A 279 0.93 5.82 -10.38
C PHE A 279 1.10 6.95 -11.42
N LYS A 280 1.89 6.76 -12.49
CA LYS A 280 2.19 7.87 -13.42
C LYS A 280 0.97 8.49 -14.07
N TRP A 281 -0.03 7.68 -14.43
CA TRP A 281 -1.29 8.20 -14.95
C TRP A 281 -2.28 8.59 -13.86
N ALA A 282 -2.20 7.93 -12.69
CA ALA A 282 -2.96 8.34 -11.53
C ALA A 282 -2.51 9.72 -10.99
N ASP A 283 -1.26 10.07 -11.15
CA ASP A 283 -0.68 11.34 -10.70
C ASP A 283 -0.47 12.36 -11.85
N LEU A 284 -1.13 12.16 -13.01
CA LEU A 284 -0.91 13.03 -14.17
C LEU A 284 -1.25 14.51 -13.92
N ASP A 285 -2.09 14.79 -12.94
CA ASP A 285 -2.48 16.13 -12.51
C ASP A 285 -1.61 16.66 -11.35
N VAL A 286 -0.59 15.92 -10.90
CA VAL A 286 0.36 16.35 -9.88
C VAL A 286 1.59 16.96 -10.54
N LYS A 287 2.03 18.13 -10.07
CA LYS A 287 3.25 18.77 -10.55
C LYS A 287 4.46 17.89 -10.22
N SER A 288 5.21 17.50 -11.25
CA SER A 288 6.38 16.64 -11.07
C SER A 288 7.37 17.21 -10.04
N GLY A 289 7.81 16.36 -9.12
CA GLY A 289 8.75 16.73 -8.05
C GLY A 289 8.16 17.56 -6.92
N SER A 290 6.86 17.91 -6.98
CA SER A 290 6.17 18.65 -5.91
C SER A 290 5.37 17.73 -4.99
N GLU A 291 4.70 18.30 -3.99
CA GLU A 291 3.78 17.57 -3.13
C GLU A 291 2.48 17.22 -3.88
N TRP A 292 1.81 16.16 -3.47
CA TRP A 292 0.61 15.63 -4.10
C TRP A 292 -0.54 16.63 -4.27
N PHE A 293 -0.58 17.68 -3.48
CA PHE A 293 -1.61 18.72 -3.53
C PHE A 293 -1.31 19.86 -4.52
N TYR A 294 -0.08 19.92 -5.09
CA TYR A 294 0.23 20.88 -6.17
C TYR A 294 -0.25 20.33 -7.50
N ARG A 295 -1.49 20.73 -7.86
CA ARG A 295 -2.16 20.25 -9.07
C ARG A 295 -1.82 21.09 -10.29
N ILE A 296 -1.74 20.44 -11.44
CA ILE A 296 -1.54 21.05 -12.76
C ILE A 296 -2.69 20.65 -13.68
N ASN A 297 -2.88 21.47 -14.73
CA ASN A 297 -3.81 21.10 -15.78
C ASN A 297 -3.21 19.99 -16.65
N TRP A 298 -4.07 19.11 -17.12
CA TRP A 298 -3.74 18.02 -18.02
C TRP A 298 -4.77 17.92 -19.15
N SER A 299 -4.42 17.23 -20.23
CA SER A 299 -5.27 16.96 -21.38
C SER A 299 -5.48 15.46 -21.59
N TRP A 300 -6.52 15.10 -22.32
CA TRP A 300 -6.74 13.71 -22.74
C TRP A 300 -5.57 13.14 -23.55
N ASN A 301 -4.83 13.97 -24.25
CA ASN A 301 -3.64 13.55 -24.97
C ASN A 301 -2.48 13.19 -24.03
N ASP A 302 -2.36 13.87 -22.89
CA ASP A 302 -1.38 13.55 -21.87
C ASP A 302 -1.70 12.19 -21.24
N LEU A 303 -2.97 11.96 -20.85
CA LEU A 303 -3.42 10.67 -20.33
C LEU A 303 -3.17 9.54 -21.34
N ARG A 304 -3.56 9.74 -22.60
CA ARG A 304 -3.32 8.76 -23.66
C ARG A 304 -1.84 8.43 -23.80
N THR A 305 -0.98 9.44 -23.80
CA THR A 305 0.47 9.25 -23.94
C THR A 305 1.05 8.46 -22.78
N LEU A 306 0.60 8.72 -21.55
CA LEU A 306 1.03 7.96 -20.36
C LEU A 306 0.57 6.51 -20.42
N ILE A 307 -0.69 6.27 -20.81
CA ILE A 307 -1.24 4.90 -20.93
C ILE A 307 -0.45 4.10 -21.97
N PHE A 308 -0.17 4.66 -23.16
CA PHE A 308 0.61 3.96 -24.18
C PHE A 308 2.03 3.61 -23.68
N LYS A 309 2.73 4.57 -23.08
CA LYS A 309 4.06 4.34 -22.50
C LYS A 309 4.04 3.24 -21.41
N GLN A 310 3.01 3.25 -20.57
CA GLN A 310 2.84 2.21 -19.55
C GLN A 310 2.63 0.84 -20.22
N GLN A 311 1.72 0.75 -21.19
CA GLN A 311 1.40 -0.52 -21.84
C GLN A 311 2.61 -1.10 -22.60
N GLU A 312 3.41 -0.27 -23.27
CA GLU A 312 4.66 -0.67 -23.91
C GLU A 312 5.65 -1.23 -22.87
N ALA A 313 5.92 -0.49 -21.80
CA ALA A 313 6.84 -0.91 -20.74
C ALA A 313 6.39 -2.19 -20.02
N MET A 314 5.08 -2.30 -19.72
CA MET A 314 4.53 -3.48 -19.06
C MET A 314 4.51 -4.71 -19.97
N GLN A 315 4.40 -4.53 -21.29
CA GLN A 315 4.47 -5.65 -22.25
C GLN A 315 5.86 -6.30 -22.22
N GLU A 316 6.90 -5.52 -22.06
CA GLU A 316 8.28 -6.00 -22.03
C GLU A 316 8.67 -6.55 -20.65
N ALA A 317 8.28 -5.85 -19.58
CA ALA A 317 8.72 -6.17 -18.22
C ALA A 317 7.90 -7.25 -17.53
N GLY A 318 6.56 -7.27 -17.69
CA GLY A 318 5.72 -8.21 -16.95
C GLY A 318 4.22 -7.96 -17.08
N TRP A 319 3.53 -7.75 -15.96
CA TRP A 319 2.07 -7.60 -15.91
C TRP A 319 1.67 -6.47 -14.97
N SER A 320 0.69 -5.65 -15.36
CA SER A 320 0.23 -4.49 -14.60
C SER A 320 -0.93 -4.84 -13.66
N ALA A 321 -0.98 -4.21 -12.50
CA ALA A 321 -2.19 -4.01 -11.73
C ALA A 321 -2.83 -2.70 -12.20
N ASN A 322 -3.88 -2.78 -13.02
CA ASN A 322 -4.53 -1.61 -13.60
C ASN A 322 -5.57 -1.04 -12.63
N PHE A 323 -5.51 0.24 -12.34
CA PHE A 323 -6.50 0.94 -11.51
C PHE A 323 -6.70 2.38 -12.03
N ILE A 324 -7.85 2.97 -11.76
CA ILE A 324 -8.15 4.37 -12.07
C ILE A 324 -8.48 5.19 -10.82
N GLU A 325 -8.80 4.53 -9.75
CA GLU A 325 -9.03 5.09 -8.42
C GLU A 325 -8.73 4.04 -7.35
N ASN A 326 -8.42 4.49 -6.15
CA ASN A 326 -8.24 3.68 -4.95
C ASN A 326 -8.53 4.54 -3.71
N HIS A 327 -8.21 4.04 -2.52
CA HIS A 327 -8.42 4.76 -1.26
C HIS A 327 -7.57 6.05 -1.12
N ASP A 328 -6.49 6.21 -1.89
CA ASP A 328 -5.60 7.39 -1.87
C ASP A 328 -5.85 8.37 -3.01
N GLN A 329 -6.61 7.95 -4.03
CA GLN A 329 -6.88 8.76 -5.21
C GLN A 329 -8.30 9.30 -5.20
N PRO A 330 -8.55 10.49 -5.78
CA PRO A 330 -9.90 10.95 -6.04
C PRO A 330 -10.67 9.96 -6.91
N ARG A 331 -12.00 9.93 -6.77
CA ARG A 331 -12.85 9.15 -7.65
C ARG A 331 -12.59 9.49 -9.12
N ALA A 332 -12.56 8.48 -9.97
CA ALA A 332 -12.22 8.62 -11.38
C ALA A 332 -13.20 9.56 -12.12
N THR A 333 -14.47 9.52 -11.77
CA THR A 333 -15.49 10.43 -12.33
C THR A 333 -15.16 11.89 -12.04
N THR A 334 -14.77 12.21 -10.81
CA THR A 334 -14.39 13.57 -10.41
C THR A 334 -13.07 14.01 -11.05
N LYS A 335 -12.09 13.12 -11.09
CA LYS A 335 -10.74 13.45 -11.56
C LYS A 335 -10.65 13.59 -13.08
N TYR A 336 -11.19 12.61 -13.80
CA TYR A 336 -10.99 12.50 -15.26
C TYR A 336 -12.17 13.04 -16.06
N LEU A 337 -13.41 12.79 -15.62
CA LEU A 337 -14.59 13.14 -16.39
C LEU A 337 -15.14 14.53 -16.08
N LYS A 338 -14.89 15.05 -14.87
CA LYS A 338 -15.31 16.41 -14.47
C LYS A 338 -16.79 16.68 -14.82
N GLU A 339 -17.04 17.64 -15.74
CA GLU A 339 -18.38 17.99 -16.17
C GLU A 339 -19.14 16.86 -16.87
N GLN A 340 -18.42 15.87 -17.42
CA GLN A 340 -18.99 14.69 -18.08
C GLN A 340 -19.32 13.56 -17.09
N ALA A 341 -19.01 13.71 -15.81
CA ALA A 341 -19.24 12.70 -14.77
C ALA A 341 -20.72 12.22 -14.69
N GLN A 342 -21.66 13.11 -15.02
CA GLN A 342 -23.10 12.81 -15.03
C GLN A 342 -23.57 12.08 -16.31
N GLN A 343 -22.70 11.92 -17.30
CA GLN A 343 -23.05 11.28 -18.57
C GLN A 343 -22.76 9.76 -18.50
N PRO A 344 -23.78 8.87 -18.49
CA PRO A 344 -23.58 7.43 -18.33
C PRO A 344 -22.64 6.83 -19.38
N ASN A 345 -22.71 7.31 -20.63
CA ASN A 345 -21.86 6.79 -21.70
C ASN A 345 -20.39 7.20 -21.53
N ALA A 346 -20.11 8.41 -21.02
CA ALA A 346 -18.74 8.84 -20.74
C ALA A 346 -18.11 7.95 -19.65
N VAL A 347 -18.84 7.67 -18.58
CA VAL A 347 -18.40 6.82 -17.48
C VAL A 347 -18.14 5.39 -17.96
N LYS A 348 -19.09 4.81 -18.72
CA LYS A 348 -18.93 3.44 -19.28
C LYS A 348 -17.74 3.35 -20.23
N THR A 349 -17.56 4.36 -21.10
CA THR A 349 -16.42 4.40 -22.03
C THR A 349 -15.09 4.47 -21.28
N PHE A 350 -15.02 5.30 -20.23
CA PHE A 350 -13.82 5.42 -19.42
C PHE A 350 -13.52 4.14 -18.63
N GLY A 351 -14.55 3.52 -18.06
CA GLY A 351 -14.43 2.20 -17.43
C GLY A 351 -13.96 1.13 -18.41
N ALA A 352 -14.60 1.05 -19.59
CA ALA A 352 -14.19 0.09 -20.63
C ALA A 352 -12.73 0.30 -21.06
N MET A 353 -12.26 1.54 -21.16
CA MET A 353 -10.89 1.84 -21.54
C MET A 353 -9.89 1.07 -20.67
N TYR A 354 -9.97 1.21 -19.34
CA TYR A 354 -8.95 0.58 -18.48
C TYR A 354 -9.15 -0.93 -18.32
N PHE A 355 -10.38 -1.45 -18.44
CA PHE A 355 -10.63 -2.90 -18.45
C PHE A 355 -10.02 -3.61 -19.65
N PHE A 356 -9.89 -2.95 -20.79
CA PHE A 356 -9.28 -3.52 -21.99
C PHE A 356 -7.76 -3.33 -22.08
N LEU A 357 -7.14 -2.61 -21.13
CA LEU A 357 -5.69 -2.54 -21.04
C LEU A 357 -5.12 -3.89 -20.57
N ARG A 358 -3.94 -4.25 -21.08
CA ARG A 358 -3.22 -5.43 -20.64
C ARG A 358 -2.84 -5.28 -19.16
N GLY A 359 -3.35 -6.19 -18.32
CA GLY A 359 -3.16 -6.18 -16.86
C GLY A 359 -4.36 -6.76 -16.14
N THR A 360 -4.23 -6.92 -14.84
CA THR A 360 -5.33 -7.30 -13.96
C THR A 360 -6.04 -6.01 -13.49
N PRO A 361 -7.33 -5.84 -13.79
CA PRO A 361 -8.06 -4.66 -13.33
C PRO A 361 -8.34 -4.74 -11.83
N PHE A 362 -8.11 -3.63 -11.14
CA PHE A 362 -8.44 -3.41 -9.74
C PHE A 362 -9.57 -2.37 -9.65
N ILE A 363 -10.71 -2.80 -9.18
CA ILE A 363 -11.91 -1.96 -8.98
C ILE A 363 -11.93 -1.53 -7.53
N TYR A 364 -12.03 -0.24 -7.26
CA TYR A 364 -12.23 0.25 -5.90
C TYR A 364 -13.71 0.19 -5.51
N GLN A 365 -14.02 -0.20 -4.28
CA GLN A 365 -15.39 -0.32 -3.78
C GLN A 365 -16.27 0.87 -4.16
N GLY A 366 -17.44 0.59 -4.71
CA GLY A 366 -18.42 1.60 -5.16
C GLY A 366 -18.09 2.25 -6.51
N GLN A 367 -16.99 1.90 -7.16
CA GLN A 367 -16.64 2.40 -8.50
C GLN A 367 -17.69 1.98 -9.53
N GLU A 368 -18.22 0.76 -9.42
CA GLU A 368 -19.27 0.20 -10.25
C GLU A 368 -20.61 0.93 -10.09
N LEU A 369 -20.85 1.52 -8.92
CA LEU A 369 -22.03 2.32 -8.60
C LEU A 369 -21.83 3.80 -8.93
N ARG A 370 -20.67 4.21 -9.40
CA ARG A 370 -20.27 5.61 -9.60
C ARG A 370 -20.36 6.42 -8.30
N SER A 371 -19.99 5.80 -7.18
CA SER A 371 -19.99 6.46 -5.87
C SER A 371 -19.13 7.72 -5.91
N GLU A 372 -19.68 8.82 -5.41
CA GLU A 372 -18.94 10.04 -5.12
C GLU A 372 -18.64 10.05 -3.63
N GLU A 373 -17.40 9.74 -3.25
CA GLU A 373 -16.99 10.01 -1.89
C GLU A 373 -16.91 11.53 -1.69
N ARG A 374 -17.81 12.06 -0.88
CA ARG A 374 -17.51 13.32 -0.21
C ARG A 374 -16.33 13.00 0.72
N ARG A 375 -15.17 13.58 0.45
CA ARG A 375 -14.09 13.61 1.43
C ARG A 375 -14.65 14.26 2.69
N VAL A 376 -15.09 13.44 3.63
CA VAL A 376 -15.28 13.88 5.01
C VAL A 376 -13.86 14.07 5.49
N GLY A 377 -13.48 15.29 5.76
CA GLY A 377 -12.15 15.83 5.90
C GLY A 377 -11.11 14.90 6.54
N LYS A 378 -9.95 14.85 5.86
CA LYS A 378 -8.68 14.67 6.55
C LYS A 378 -8.30 16.00 7.19
#